data_68de8265b4011b5ccd6e1882bb246a48
#
_entry.id   68de8265b4011b5ccd6e1882bb246a48
#
_cell.length_a   1.000
_cell.length_b   1.000
_cell.length_c   1.000
_cell.angle_alpha   90.00
_cell.angle_beta   90.00
_cell.angle_gamma   90.00
#
_symmetry.space_group_name_H-M   'P 1'
#
loop_
_entity.id
_entity.type
_entity.pdbx_description
1 polymer ?
#
loop_
_entity_poly.entity_id
_entity_poly.type
_entity_poly.pdbx_seq_one_letter_code
_entity_poly.pdbx_strand_id
1 'polypeptide(L)'
;MRKKILIIIPLIIIGVLYFQFRHHITQYFFNQHVIYWSKDVNINFSDYEQKPKAESQLKIVDFHGLNLYAENIEKANVRAYFDKNRSWVKDSTNFNIEAVKQFQKLRFDLYEVYARKFNSEIDKIRHNPKTSFKDLENIGNRIYQELQMFEEEIYSGEYSTQERIEIWRPKINQLLEDDTKQSNNSDKSINQQNEYDGRQITRKYHPK
;
A
#
# COMPACT_ATOMS: atom_id res chain seq x y z
N MET A 1 31.91 -38.88 -15.01
CA MET A 1 31.98 -37.56 -14.35
C MET A 1 31.48 -36.40 -15.22
N ARG A 2 31.88 -36.26 -16.47
CA ARG A 2 31.51 -35.14 -17.37
C ARG A 2 30.00 -34.94 -17.53
N LYS A 3 29.18 -36.01 -17.65
CA LYS A 3 27.72 -35.93 -17.80
C LYS A 3 27.00 -35.36 -16.56
N LYS A 4 27.51 -35.61 -15.33
CA LYS A 4 26.95 -35.07 -14.09
C LYS A 4 27.24 -33.56 -13.94
N ILE A 5 28.39 -33.10 -14.37
CA ILE A 5 28.79 -31.68 -14.36
C ILE A 5 27.91 -30.87 -15.32
N LEU A 6 27.54 -31.44 -16.47
CA LEU A 6 26.67 -30.80 -17.46
C LEU A 6 25.23 -30.50 -16.93
N ILE A 7 24.75 -31.24 -15.92
CA ILE A 7 23.43 -31.04 -15.28
C ILE A 7 23.56 -30.08 -14.10
N ILE A 8 24.67 -30.10 -13.37
CA ILE A 8 24.86 -29.29 -12.16
C ILE A 8 25.01 -27.81 -12.49
N ILE A 9 25.73 -27.46 -13.55
CA ILE A 9 25.97 -26.07 -13.96
C ILE A 9 24.65 -25.30 -14.23
N PRO A 10 23.70 -25.80 -15.07
CA PRO A 10 22.44 -25.10 -15.31
C PRO A 10 21.61 -25.00 -14.05
N LEU A 11 21.64 -25.99 -13.15
CA LEU A 11 20.90 -25.89 -11.88
C LEU A 11 21.45 -24.78 -10.96
N ILE A 12 22.77 -24.60 -10.92
CA ILE A 12 23.40 -23.51 -10.18
C ILE A 12 23.01 -22.17 -10.80
N ILE A 13 23.05 -22.05 -12.13
CA ILE A 13 22.68 -20.82 -12.84
C ILE A 13 21.20 -20.46 -12.56
N ILE A 14 20.28 -21.43 -12.64
CA ILE A 14 18.87 -21.23 -12.31
C ILE A 14 18.70 -20.79 -10.86
N GLY A 15 19.42 -21.42 -9.92
CA GLY A 15 19.41 -21.03 -8.52
C GLY A 15 19.86 -19.59 -8.28
N VAL A 16 20.96 -19.18 -8.94
CA VAL A 16 21.49 -17.80 -8.87
C VAL A 16 20.49 -16.81 -9.46
N LEU A 17 19.94 -17.11 -10.65
CA LEU A 17 18.93 -16.26 -11.30
C LEU A 17 17.67 -16.15 -10.44
N TYR A 18 17.18 -17.26 -9.89
CA TYR A 18 16.04 -17.24 -8.98
C TYR A 18 16.31 -16.36 -7.75
N PHE A 19 17.48 -16.47 -7.14
CA PHE A 19 17.84 -15.67 -5.97
C PHE A 19 17.92 -14.17 -6.30
N GLN A 20 18.44 -13.84 -7.49
CA GLN A 20 18.55 -12.47 -7.98
C GLN A 20 17.18 -11.85 -8.30
N PHE A 21 16.28 -12.63 -8.88
CA PHE A 21 14.96 -12.14 -9.34
C PHE A 21 13.78 -12.49 -8.42
N ARG A 22 14.03 -13.16 -7.29
CA ARG A 22 12.95 -13.62 -6.40
C ARG A 22 11.96 -12.51 -5.99
N HIS A 23 12.43 -11.28 -5.74
CA HIS A 23 11.57 -10.15 -5.39
C HIS A 23 10.63 -9.78 -6.53
N HIS A 24 11.14 -9.69 -7.75
CA HIS A 24 10.33 -9.41 -8.93
C HIS A 24 9.32 -10.53 -9.19
N ILE A 25 9.73 -11.79 -9.05
CA ILE A 25 8.85 -12.96 -9.22
C ILE A 25 7.74 -12.92 -8.18
N THR A 26 8.07 -12.73 -6.90
CA THR A 26 7.08 -12.66 -5.82
C THR A 26 6.11 -11.49 -6.03
N GLN A 27 6.63 -10.30 -6.39
CA GLN A 27 5.80 -9.13 -6.67
C GLN A 27 4.90 -9.34 -7.89
N TYR A 28 5.40 -10.01 -8.94
CA TYR A 28 4.60 -10.35 -10.12
C TYR A 28 3.39 -11.22 -9.74
N PHE A 29 3.60 -12.32 -9.00
CA PHE A 29 2.50 -13.17 -8.55
C PHE A 29 1.56 -12.46 -7.59
N PHE A 30 2.08 -11.65 -6.68
CA PHE A 30 1.27 -10.85 -5.78
C PHE A 30 0.33 -9.90 -6.56
N ASN A 31 0.85 -9.22 -7.58
CA ASN A 31 0.09 -8.27 -8.40
C ASN A 31 -1.08 -8.92 -9.19
N GLN A 32 -1.05 -10.24 -9.40
CA GLN A 32 -2.15 -10.95 -10.08
C GLN A 32 -3.41 -11.05 -9.20
N HIS A 33 -3.24 -10.99 -7.88
CA HIS A 33 -4.30 -11.25 -6.91
C HIS A 33 -4.75 -10.03 -6.13
N VAL A 34 -4.18 -8.85 -6.43
CA VAL A 34 -4.51 -7.62 -5.72
C VAL A 34 -5.04 -6.55 -6.66
N ILE A 35 -5.87 -5.68 -6.10
CA ILE A 35 -6.29 -4.42 -6.71
C ILE A 35 -5.67 -3.31 -5.87
N TYR A 36 -4.81 -2.50 -6.48
CA TYR A 36 -4.24 -1.35 -5.80
C TYR A 36 -5.25 -0.21 -5.73
N TRP A 37 -5.16 0.55 -4.65
CA TRP A 37 -5.98 1.72 -4.48
C TRP A 37 -5.74 2.75 -5.60
N SER A 38 -6.84 3.32 -6.07
CA SER A 38 -6.87 4.57 -6.84
C SER A 38 -8.15 5.32 -6.47
N LYS A 39 -8.20 6.62 -6.77
CA LYS A 39 -9.37 7.45 -6.44
C LYS A 39 -10.66 6.88 -7.01
N ASP A 40 -10.60 6.39 -8.25
CA ASP A 40 -11.76 5.91 -9.00
C ASP A 40 -11.92 4.37 -8.95
N VAL A 41 -11.14 3.69 -8.11
CA VAL A 41 -11.23 2.23 -7.99
C VAL A 41 -12.60 1.83 -7.45
N ASN A 42 -13.21 0.87 -8.13
CA ASN A 42 -14.46 0.24 -7.72
C ASN A 42 -14.25 -1.28 -7.63
N ILE A 43 -14.42 -1.83 -6.43
CA ILE A 43 -14.32 -3.26 -6.18
C ILE A 43 -15.73 -3.85 -6.29
N ASN A 44 -15.87 -4.90 -7.08
CA ASN A 44 -17.13 -5.62 -7.28
C ASN A 44 -17.08 -6.98 -6.57
N PHE A 45 -18.25 -7.58 -6.32
CA PHE A 45 -18.29 -8.91 -5.72
C PHE A 45 -17.65 -10.00 -6.58
N SER A 46 -17.50 -9.78 -7.89
CA SER A 46 -16.73 -10.64 -8.78
C SER A 46 -15.23 -10.64 -8.50
N ASP A 47 -14.73 -9.64 -7.78
CA ASP A 47 -13.32 -9.55 -7.40
C ASP A 47 -12.99 -10.33 -6.11
N TYR A 48 -14.00 -10.95 -5.48
CA TYR A 48 -13.85 -11.79 -4.30
C TYR A 48 -13.64 -13.25 -4.75
N GLU A 49 -12.38 -13.66 -4.84
CA GLU A 49 -12.01 -14.95 -5.45
C GLU A 49 -11.92 -16.11 -4.42
N GLN A 50 -11.84 -15.79 -3.12
CA GLN A 50 -11.79 -16.83 -2.10
C GLN A 50 -13.15 -17.50 -1.90
N LYS A 51 -13.14 -18.83 -1.75
CA LYS A 51 -14.34 -19.57 -1.37
C LYS A 51 -14.73 -19.24 0.08
N PRO A 52 -16.02 -18.95 0.35
CA PRO A 52 -16.49 -18.71 1.71
C PRO A 52 -16.28 -19.94 2.59
N LYS A 53 -15.89 -19.71 3.84
CA LYS A 53 -15.84 -20.79 4.85
C LYS A 53 -17.26 -21.16 5.27
N ALA A 54 -17.63 -22.43 5.13
CA ALA A 54 -19.00 -22.90 5.38
C ALA A 54 -19.47 -22.62 6.83
N GLU A 55 -18.55 -22.80 7.79
CA GLU A 55 -18.79 -22.59 9.24
C GLU A 55 -18.77 -21.12 9.67
N SER A 56 -18.33 -20.19 8.82
CA SER A 56 -18.26 -18.77 9.18
C SER A 56 -19.64 -18.17 9.40
N GLN A 57 -19.79 -17.41 10.49
CA GLN A 57 -20.97 -16.55 10.74
C GLN A 57 -20.95 -15.28 9.88
N LEU A 58 -19.77 -14.89 9.39
CA LEU A 58 -19.63 -13.75 8.51
C LEU A 58 -20.25 -14.06 7.14
N LYS A 59 -20.86 -13.06 6.54
CA LYS A 59 -21.46 -13.15 5.20
C LYS A 59 -20.51 -12.63 4.12
N ILE A 60 -19.63 -11.71 4.50
CA ILE A 60 -18.62 -11.09 3.64
C ILE A 60 -17.34 -10.88 4.44
N VAL A 61 -16.21 -11.09 3.80
CA VAL A 61 -14.88 -10.71 4.30
C VAL A 61 -14.13 -10.03 3.17
N ASP A 62 -13.74 -8.80 3.41
CA ASP A 62 -12.89 -8.02 2.54
C ASP A 62 -11.55 -7.78 3.22
N PHE A 63 -10.48 -8.11 2.51
CA PHE A 63 -9.13 -7.97 3.00
C PHE A 63 -8.40 -6.84 2.30
N HIS A 64 -8.03 -5.83 3.09
CA HIS A 64 -7.15 -4.74 2.65
C HIS A 64 -5.79 -4.86 3.31
N GLY A 65 -4.77 -4.31 2.70
CA GLY A 65 -3.41 -4.33 3.25
C GLY A 65 -2.54 -3.20 2.72
N LEU A 66 -1.35 -3.10 3.31
CA LEU A 66 -0.28 -2.21 2.88
C LEU A 66 0.85 -3.06 2.30
N ASN A 67 1.17 -2.86 1.03
CA ASN A 67 2.28 -3.55 0.36
C ASN A 67 3.51 -2.65 0.35
N LEU A 68 4.49 -2.95 1.19
CA LEU A 68 5.80 -2.34 1.15
C LEU A 68 6.66 -3.06 0.10
N TYR A 69 6.98 -2.37 -0.98
CA TYR A 69 7.99 -2.80 -1.95
C TYR A 69 9.29 -2.05 -1.70
N ALA A 70 10.39 -2.77 -1.47
CA ALA A 70 11.68 -2.17 -1.20
C ALA A 70 12.82 -3.05 -1.75
N GLU A 71 13.38 -2.70 -2.88
CA GLU A 71 14.66 -3.26 -3.35
C GLU A 71 15.82 -2.75 -2.49
N ASN A 72 15.74 -1.50 -2.11
CA ASN A 72 16.61 -0.78 -1.18
C ASN A 72 15.79 0.36 -0.52
N ILE A 73 16.39 1.06 0.43
CA ILE A 73 15.70 2.14 1.18
C ILE A 73 15.27 3.29 0.25
N GLU A 74 16.09 3.64 -0.74
CA GLU A 74 15.80 4.74 -1.66
C GLU A 74 14.58 4.48 -2.53
N LYS A 75 14.33 3.20 -2.89
CA LYS A 75 13.21 2.77 -3.72
C LYS A 75 12.03 2.22 -2.91
N ALA A 76 12.11 2.29 -1.58
CA ALA A 76 11.02 1.83 -0.73
C ALA A 76 9.74 2.64 -1.00
N ASN A 77 8.64 1.94 -1.18
CA ASN A 77 7.33 2.53 -1.44
C ASN A 77 6.22 1.63 -0.92
N VAL A 78 5.16 2.23 -0.40
CA VAL A 78 4.01 1.55 0.16
C VAL A 78 2.76 1.89 -0.64
N ARG A 79 1.95 0.87 -0.93
CA ARG A 79 0.66 1.02 -1.62
C ARG A 79 -0.42 0.27 -0.88
N ALA A 80 -1.58 0.88 -0.74
CA ALA A 80 -2.77 0.19 -0.26
C ALA A 80 -3.31 -0.77 -1.34
N TYR A 81 -3.77 -1.95 -0.92
CA TYR A 81 -4.33 -2.95 -1.82
C TYR A 81 -5.52 -3.67 -1.21
N PHE A 82 -6.38 -4.18 -2.08
CA PHE A 82 -7.41 -5.16 -1.79
C PHE A 82 -6.94 -6.54 -2.29
N ASP A 83 -7.07 -7.58 -1.48
CA ASP A 83 -6.63 -8.94 -1.81
C ASP A 83 -7.83 -9.81 -2.22
N LYS A 84 -7.92 -10.10 -3.52
CA LYS A 84 -8.99 -10.89 -4.11
C LYS A 84 -9.03 -12.32 -3.55
N ASN A 85 -7.86 -12.93 -3.36
CA ASN A 85 -7.72 -14.32 -2.90
C ASN A 85 -7.98 -14.51 -1.40
N ARG A 86 -8.04 -13.42 -0.63
CA ARG A 86 -8.36 -13.44 0.80
C ARG A 86 -9.74 -12.87 1.10
N SER A 87 -10.44 -12.39 0.07
CA SER A 87 -11.76 -11.79 0.16
C SER A 87 -12.81 -12.72 -0.39
N TRP A 88 -13.97 -12.84 0.30
CA TRP A 88 -15.06 -13.71 -0.11
C TRP A 88 -16.43 -13.16 0.30
N VAL A 89 -17.46 -13.53 -0.45
CA VAL A 89 -18.88 -13.29 -0.19
C VAL A 89 -19.59 -14.62 -0.13
N LYS A 90 -20.29 -14.89 0.98
CA LYS A 90 -21.04 -16.14 1.18
C LYS A 90 -22.45 -16.07 0.59
N ASP A 91 -23.14 -14.96 0.83
CA ASP A 91 -24.49 -14.70 0.37
C ASP A 91 -24.72 -13.19 0.29
N SER A 92 -25.08 -12.71 -0.88
CA SER A 92 -25.35 -11.28 -1.12
C SER A 92 -26.86 -10.94 -1.14
N THR A 93 -27.77 -11.91 -0.96
CA THR A 93 -29.20 -11.70 -1.18
C THR A 93 -29.87 -10.82 -0.12
N ASN A 94 -29.29 -10.71 1.07
CA ASN A 94 -29.84 -9.95 2.21
C ASN A 94 -28.97 -8.74 2.60
N PHE A 95 -28.19 -8.21 1.66
CA PHE A 95 -27.39 -7.01 1.90
C PHE A 95 -28.00 -5.76 1.26
N ASN A 96 -27.85 -4.63 1.93
CA ASN A 96 -27.80 -3.37 1.22
C ASN A 96 -26.46 -3.29 0.49
N ILE A 97 -26.42 -3.76 -0.78
CA ILE A 97 -25.22 -3.87 -1.59
C ILE A 97 -24.50 -2.54 -1.70
N GLU A 98 -25.25 -1.44 -1.83
CA GLU A 98 -24.70 -0.11 -1.94
C GLU A 98 -23.98 0.32 -0.66
N ALA A 99 -24.60 0.11 0.52
CA ALA A 99 -23.97 0.40 1.80
C ALA A 99 -22.71 -0.44 2.02
N VAL A 100 -22.74 -1.72 1.61
CA VAL A 100 -21.54 -2.59 1.69
C VAL A 100 -20.39 -2.07 0.83
N LYS A 101 -20.67 -1.69 -0.42
CA LYS A 101 -19.67 -1.12 -1.34
C LYS A 101 -19.11 0.20 -0.82
N GLN A 102 -19.96 1.07 -0.31
CA GLN A 102 -19.54 2.36 0.28
C GLN A 102 -18.67 2.16 1.53
N PHE A 103 -19.00 1.20 2.38
CA PHE A 103 -18.19 0.87 3.56
C PHE A 103 -16.85 0.25 3.18
N GLN A 104 -16.83 -0.63 2.19
CA GLN A 104 -15.62 -1.19 1.61
C GLN A 104 -14.71 -0.10 1.03
N LYS A 105 -15.27 0.83 0.26
CA LYS A 105 -14.51 1.98 -0.26
C LYS A 105 -13.99 2.87 0.86
N LEU A 106 -14.78 3.10 1.91
CA LEU A 106 -14.35 3.85 3.09
C LEU A 106 -13.14 3.21 3.77
N ARG A 107 -13.16 1.88 3.95
CA ARG A 107 -12.02 1.16 4.52
C ARG A 107 -10.81 1.21 3.58
N PHE A 108 -10.99 1.04 2.29
CA PHE A 108 -9.90 1.10 1.33
C PHE A 108 -9.25 2.49 1.29
N ASP A 109 -10.04 3.56 1.41
CA ASP A 109 -9.56 4.93 1.55
C ASP A 109 -8.76 5.13 2.84
N LEU A 110 -9.15 4.50 3.95
CA LEU A 110 -8.38 4.49 5.19
C LEU A 110 -7.01 3.84 5.00
N TYR A 111 -6.94 2.68 4.34
CA TYR A 111 -5.64 2.04 4.04
C TYR A 111 -4.75 2.92 3.17
N GLU A 112 -5.32 3.68 2.23
CA GLU A 112 -4.56 4.66 1.45
C GLU A 112 -4.00 5.80 2.30
N VAL A 113 -4.78 6.34 3.24
CA VAL A 113 -4.28 7.34 4.22
C VAL A 113 -3.02 6.80 4.91
N TYR A 114 -3.08 5.56 5.39
CA TYR A 114 -1.95 4.96 6.08
C TYR A 114 -0.78 4.57 5.15
N ALA A 115 -1.05 4.23 3.88
CA ALA A 115 0.00 4.04 2.88
C ALA A 115 0.77 5.34 2.64
N ARG A 116 0.08 6.47 2.50
CA ARG A 116 0.70 7.80 2.36
C ARG A 116 1.48 8.21 3.60
N LYS A 117 0.89 8.02 4.78
CA LYS A 117 1.58 8.27 6.06
C LYS A 117 2.88 7.46 6.16
N PHE A 118 2.86 6.18 5.76
CA PHE A 118 4.03 5.34 5.75
C PHE A 118 5.09 5.86 4.76
N ASN A 119 4.69 6.23 3.54
CA ASN A 119 5.59 6.83 2.56
C ASN A 119 6.22 8.13 3.07
N SER A 120 5.44 8.99 3.73
CA SER A 120 5.95 10.22 4.35
C SER A 120 7.02 9.94 5.42
N GLU A 121 6.85 8.88 6.23
CA GLU A 121 7.86 8.46 7.20
C GLU A 121 9.11 7.89 6.53
N ILE A 122 8.94 7.11 5.45
CA ILE A 122 10.06 6.60 4.64
C ILE A 122 10.85 7.77 4.06
N ASP A 123 10.20 8.80 3.54
CA ASP A 123 10.86 9.96 2.92
C ASP A 123 11.77 10.72 3.90
N LYS A 124 11.41 10.77 5.18
CA LYS A 124 12.24 11.38 6.23
C LYS A 124 13.57 10.67 6.46
N ILE A 125 13.62 9.37 6.17
CA ILE A 125 14.80 8.52 6.42
C ILE A 125 15.51 8.08 5.14
N ARG A 126 14.90 8.27 3.97
CA ARG A 126 15.33 7.78 2.65
C ARG A 126 16.79 8.10 2.32
N HIS A 127 17.22 9.33 2.59
CA HIS A 127 18.55 9.83 2.25
C HIS A 127 19.58 9.73 3.38
N ASN A 128 19.22 9.13 4.51
CA ASN A 128 20.16 8.94 5.61
C ASN A 128 20.95 7.64 5.39
N PRO A 129 22.29 7.70 5.19
CA PRO A 129 23.10 6.51 4.90
C PRO A 129 23.17 5.50 6.04
N LYS A 130 22.72 5.86 7.25
CA LYS A 130 22.63 4.96 8.41
C LYS A 130 21.31 4.20 8.48
N THR A 131 20.36 4.51 7.61
CA THR A 131 19.04 3.85 7.58
C THR A 131 19.19 2.40 7.15
N SER A 132 18.47 1.53 7.82
CA SER A 132 18.44 0.09 7.59
C SER A 132 17.02 -0.42 7.30
N PHE A 133 16.89 -1.66 6.80
CA PHE A 133 15.59 -2.32 6.68
C PHE A 133 14.88 -2.49 8.04
N LYS A 134 15.64 -2.52 9.15
CA LYS A 134 15.06 -2.57 10.49
C LYS A 134 14.30 -1.29 10.83
N ASP A 135 14.76 -0.15 10.34
CA ASP A 135 14.05 1.13 10.53
C ASP A 135 12.73 1.14 9.75
N LEU A 136 12.71 0.61 8.50
CA LEU A 136 11.47 0.42 7.74
C LEU A 136 10.49 -0.51 8.48
N GLU A 137 10.98 -1.62 9.04
CA GLU A 137 10.16 -2.56 9.81
C GLU A 137 9.56 -1.88 11.05
N ASN A 138 10.34 -1.08 11.78
CA ASN A 138 9.87 -0.36 12.96
C ASN A 138 8.79 0.67 12.60
N ILE A 139 8.98 1.42 11.50
CA ILE A 139 7.97 2.34 10.97
C ILE A 139 6.71 1.55 10.61
N GLY A 140 6.86 0.44 9.88
CA GLY A 140 5.76 -0.41 9.47
C GLY A 140 4.93 -0.90 10.65
N ASN A 141 5.59 -1.44 11.69
CA ASN A 141 4.92 -1.93 12.89
C ASN A 141 4.11 -0.83 13.58
N ARG A 142 4.65 0.38 13.71
CA ARG A 142 3.94 1.52 14.28
C ARG A 142 2.74 1.93 13.43
N ILE A 143 2.91 2.04 12.12
CA ILE A 143 1.84 2.40 11.19
C ILE A 143 0.70 1.36 11.22
N TYR A 144 1.03 0.06 11.25
CA TYR A 144 0.02 -0.99 11.37
C TYR A 144 -0.73 -0.95 12.70
N GLN A 145 -0.06 -0.68 13.81
CA GLN A 145 -0.71 -0.51 15.11
C GLN A 145 -1.71 0.66 15.09
N GLU A 146 -1.31 1.81 14.56
CA GLU A 146 -2.18 2.97 14.44
C GLU A 146 -3.40 2.69 13.53
N LEU A 147 -3.18 2.01 12.40
CA LEU A 147 -4.24 1.59 11.49
C LEU A 147 -5.24 0.65 12.18
N GLN A 148 -4.74 -0.36 12.90
CA GLN A 148 -5.59 -1.29 13.65
C GLN A 148 -6.43 -0.57 14.70
N MET A 149 -5.85 0.34 15.47
CA MET A 149 -6.59 1.14 16.45
C MET A 149 -7.70 1.96 15.79
N PHE A 150 -7.42 2.54 14.61
CA PHE A 150 -8.43 3.29 13.87
C PHE A 150 -9.55 2.37 13.32
N GLU A 151 -9.20 1.19 12.80
CA GLU A 151 -10.21 0.19 12.39
C GLU A 151 -11.08 -0.25 13.58
N GLU A 152 -10.49 -0.53 14.73
CA GLU A 152 -11.21 -0.87 15.96
C GLU A 152 -12.19 0.24 16.36
N GLU A 153 -11.79 1.51 16.22
CA GLU A 153 -12.67 2.65 16.48
C GLU A 153 -13.85 2.70 15.49
N ILE A 154 -13.62 2.44 14.19
CA ILE A 154 -14.67 2.34 13.18
C ILE A 154 -15.68 1.23 13.53
N TYR A 155 -15.20 0.10 14.03
CA TYR A 155 -16.05 -1.04 14.40
C TYR A 155 -16.64 -0.95 15.80
N SER A 156 -16.20 -0.01 16.64
CA SER A 156 -16.72 0.16 17.99
C SER A 156 -18.18 0.63 17.97
N GLY A 157 -18.90 0.29 19.04
CA GLY A 157 -20.33 0.68 19.22
C GLY A 157 -21.31 -0.14 18.34
N GLU A 158 -22.59 0.05 18.65
CA GLU A 158 -23.70 -0.66 18.00
C GLU A 158 -24.29 0.16 16.84
N TYR A 159 -23.43 0.49 15.85
CA TYR A 159 -23.85 1.25 14.67
C TYR A 159 -24.12 0.34 13.48
N SER A 160 -25.14 0.66 12.70
CA SER A 160 -25.35 0.07 11.38
C SER A 160 -24.22 0.44 10.41
N THR A 161 -24.10 -0.29 9.31
CA THR A 161 -23.11 0.02 8.26
C THR A 161 -23.30 1.44 7.72
N GLN A 162 -24.55 1.89 7.54
CA GLN A 162 -24.85 3.22 7.05
C GLN A 162 -24.42 4.32 8.02
N GLU A 163 -24.71 4.17 9.31
CA GLU A 163 -24.29 5.13 10.34
C GLU A 163 -22.77 5.22 10.45
N ARG A 164 -22.05 4.08 10.34
CA ARG A 164 -20.58 4.08 10.30
C ARG A 164 -20.05 4.88 9.12
N ILE A 165 -20.64 4.73 7.94
CA ILE A 165 -20.26 5.51 6.75
C ILE A 165 -20.45 7.00 7.00
N GLU A 166 -21.61 7.41 7.54
CA GLU A 166 -21.93 8.81 7.80
C GLU A 166 -20.98 9.45 8.83
N ILE A 167 -20.59 8.71 9.86
CA ILE A 167 -19.65 9.18 10.89
C ILE A 167 -18.21 9.30 10.33
N TRP A 168 -17.75 8.31 9.59
CA TRP A 168 -16.33 8.17 9.28
C TRP A 168 -15.94 8.71 7.91
N ARG A 169 -16.84 8.77 6.93
CA ARG A 169 -16.54 9.28 5.59
C ARG A 169 -15.99 10.72 5.60
N PRO A 170 -16.56 11.68 6.33
CA PRO A 170 -16.00 13.02 6.39
C PRO A 170 -14.58 13.07 6.96
N LYS A 171 -14.31 12.29 8.01
CA LYS A 171 -12.98 12.22 8.65
C LYS A 171 -11.92 11.65 7.72
N ILE A 172 -12.23 10.52 7.04
CA ILE A 172 -11.28 9.88 6.11
C ILE A 172 -11.03 10.74 4.88
N ASN A 173 -12.06 11.41 4.35
CA ASN A 173 -11.90 12.35 3.23
C ASN A 173 -10.97 13.51 3.60
N GLN A 174 -11.12 14.07 4.79
CA GLN A 174 -10.25 15.13 5.28
C GLN A 174 -8.78 14.66 5.35
N LEU A 175 -8.53 13.47 5.89
CA LEU A 175 -7.18 12.90 5.97
C LEU A 175 -6.55 12.71 4.58
N LEU A 176 -7.32 12.22 3.59
CA LEU A 176 -6.86 12.08 2.21
C LEU A 176 -6.53 13.41 1.55
N GLU A 177 -7.29 14.48 1.85
CA GLU A 177 -7.05 15.82 1.31
C GLU A 177 -5.85 16.49 1.95
N ASP A 178 -5.68 16.38 3.26
CA ASP A 178 -4.58 17.01 4.00
C ASP A 178 -3.23 16.45 3.58
N ASP A 179 -3.11 15.14 3.38
CA ASP A 179 -1.92 14.51 2.84
C ASP A 179 -1.59 15.00 1.41
N THR A 180 -2.61 15.18 0.57
CA THR A 180 -2.43 15.70 -0.80
C THR A 180 -1.89 17.13 -0.79
N LYS A 181 -2.33 17.97 0.15
CA LYS A 181 -1.82 19.35 0.30
C LYS A 181 -0.38 19.37 0.78
N GLN A 182 0.00 18.49 1.71
CA GLN A 182 1.38 18.38 2.21
C GLN A 182 2.34 17.92 1.10
N SER A 183 1.98 16.91 0.31
CA SER A 183 2.76 16.44 -0.82
C SER A 183 3.00 17.55 -1.86
N ASN A 184 1.94 18.25 -2.27
CA ASN A 184 2.04 19.35 -3.24
C ASN A 184 2.88 20.53 -2.75
N ASN A 185 2.89 20.80 -1.44
CA ASN A 185 3.71 21.86 -0.86
C ASN A 185 5.19 21.45 -0.79
N SER A 186 5.48 20.19 -0.49
CA SER A 186 6.83 19.64 -0.50
C SER A 186 7.46 19.70 -1.89
N ASP A 187 6.73 19.32 -2.93
CA ASP A 187 7.18 19.37 -4.32
C ASP A 187 7.43 20.82 -4.80
N LYS A 188 6.59 21.76 -4.38
CA LYS A 188 6.81 23.19 -4.69
C LYS A 188 8.06 23.75 -4.00
N SER A 189 8.32 23.38 -2.76
CA SER A 189 9.50 23.84 -2.03
C SER A 189 10.79 23.28 -2.63
N ILE A 190 10.82 22.02 -3.04
CA ILE A 190 11.95 21.37 -3.72
C ILE A 190 12.21 22.04 -5.07
N ASN A 191 11.17 22.31 -5.87
CA ASN A 191 11.31 22.96 -7.16
C ASN A 191 11.81 24.41 -7.03
N GLN A 192 11.38 25.16 -6.02
CA GLN A 192 11.88 26.50 -5.75
C GLN A 192 13.35 26.47 -5.31
N GLN A 193 13.76 25.50 -4.49
CA GLN A 193 15.14 25.32 -4.07
C GLN A 193 16.06 25.01 -5.26
N ASN A 194 15.64 24.08 -6.12
CA ASN A 194 16.38 23.71 -7.33
C ASN A 194 16.51 24.89 -8.31
N GLU A 195 15.47 25.72 -8.45
CA GLU A 195 15.51 26.93 -9.28
C GLU A 195 16.44 27.99 -8.70
N TYR A 196 16.49 28.13 -7.36
CA TYR A 196 17.40 29.02 -6.66
C TYR A 196 18.86 28.57 -6.82
N ASP A 197 19.15 27.31 -6.63
CA ASP A 197 20.48 26.72 -6.79
C ASP A 197 20.96 26.78 -8.25
N GLY A 198 20.07 26.54 -9.23
CA GLY A 198 20.35 26.72 -10.65
C GLY A 198 20.74 28.16 -11.01
N ARG A 199 20.09 29.17 -10.42
CA ARG A 199 20.44 30.60 -10.62
C ARG A 199 21.77 31.00 -10.00
N GLN A 200 22.15 30.38 -8.90
CA GLN A 200 23.47 30.61 -8.25
C GLN A 200 24.61 30.05 -9.11
N ILE A 201 24.42 28.89 -9.74
CA ILE A 201 25.43 28.27 -10.59
C ILE A 201 25.65 29.10 -11.87
N THR A 202 24.60 29.60 -12.50
CA THR A 202 24.70 30.44 -13.70
C THR A 202 25.38 31.79 -13.44
N ARG A 203 25.30 32.37 -12.25
CA ARG A 203 26.01 33.61 -11.88
C ARG A 203 27.51 33.43 -11.69
N LYS A 204 27.98 32.22 -11.35
CA LYS A 204 29.42 31.92 -11.17
C LYS A 204 30.20 31.69 -12.46
N TYR A 205 29.53 31.50 -13.57
CA TYR A 205 30.14 31.14 -14.87
C TYR A 205 30.02 32.23 -15.96
N HIS A 206 29.78 33.50 -15.61
CA HIS A 206 29.96 34.58 -16.58
C HIS A 206 31.37 35.17 -16.37
N PRO A 207 32.38 34.83 -17.23
CA PRO A 207 33.66 35.56 -17.26
C PRO A 207 33.40 36.98 -17.78
N LYS A 208 34.04 37.95 -17.12
CA LYS A 208 34.10 39.34 -17.60
C LYS A 208 34.97 39.43 -18.83
#